data_d9333791ac095134d0e8f06c63bbe684
#
_entry.id   d9333791ac095134d0e8f06c63bbe684
#
_cell.length_a   1.000
_cell.length_b   1.000
_cell.length_c   1.000
_cell.angle_alpha   90.00
_cell.angle_beta   90.00
_cell.angle_gamma   90.00
#
_symmetry.space_group_name_H-M   'P 1'
#
loop_
_entity.id
_entity.type
_entity.pdbx_description
1 polymer ?
#
loop_
_entity_poly.entity_id
_entity_poly.type
_entity_poly.pdbx_seq_one_letter_code
_entity_poly.pdbx_strand_id
1 'polypeptide(L)'
;MATLTFTPSPASYLPLSQRKLAGLSPIQCLGTPKEAIRIPSSNGKAMFPEKGLLARAETSSPPTPRRIILVRHGQSDGNVDESAYTRVADPKISLTEKGKAEAEECGWRIREMIEKDGADDWKVYFYVSPYKRTLETLQHLGRAFERSRIAGMREEPRIREQDFGNFQDREKMRVDKALRLRYGRFFYRFPEGESAADVYDRITGFRETLRADIDIGRFQPPGERSPNMNLIIVSHGLALRVFLMRWYKWTVEQFERLNNMGNGNIIVMEKGYGGRYSLLMHHTEEELREFGLTDEMLINQEWQNTARPGELNYDCPVVNSFFTHFEDEGCRTLY
;
A
#
# COMPACT_ATOMS: atom_id res chain seq x y z
N MET A 1 57.47 -15.56 17.19
CA MET A 1 57.25 -16.74 16.34
C MET A 1 56.52 -17.78 17.15
N ALA A 2 55.23 -17.93 16.91
CA ALA A 2 54.44 -19.10 17.28
C ALA A 2 53.21 -19.10 16.39
N THR A 3 53.22 -19.93 15.40
CA THR A 3 52.15 -20.13 14.40
C THR A 3 51.14 -21.10 15.00
N LEU A 4 49.92 -20.63 15.29
CA LEU A 4 48.80 -21.48 15.65
C LEU A 4 48.01 -21.85 14.37
N THR A 5 48.18 -23.11 13.95
CA THR A 5 47.39 -23.75 12.91
C THR A 5 46.09 -24.30 13.52
N PHE A 6 44.95 -23.77 13.08
CA PHE A 6 43.64 -24.36 13.36
C PHE A 6 43.27 -25.35 12.25
N THR A 7 43.14 -26.62 12.64
CA THR A 7 42.53 -27.66 11.78
C THR A 7 41.03 -27.74 12.08
N PRO A 8 40.13 -27.71 11.08
CA PRO A 8 38.71 -27.92 11.33
C PRO A 8 38.39 -29.40 11.47
N SER A 9 37.64 -29.73 12.53
CA SER A 9 37.05 -31.05 12.78
C SER A 9 35.87 -31.31 11.87
N PRO A 10 35.68 -32.52 11.31
CA PRO A 10 34.57 -32.82 10.45
C PRO A 10 33.29 -33.04 11.26
N ALA A 11 32.27 -32.21 11.01
CA ALA A 11 30.92 -32.46 11.50
C ALA A 11 30.29 -33.61 10.71
N SER A 12 29.98 -34.70 11.41
CA SER A 12 29.28 -35.88 10.90
C SER A 12 27.83 -35.54 10.57
N TYR A 13 27.48 -35.67 9.29
CA TYR A 13 26.08 -35.72 8.84
C TYR A 13 25.44 -37.06 9.18
N LEU A 14 24.40 -37.05 10.03
CA LEU A 14 23.50 -38.19 10.21
C LEU A 14 22.22 -37.97 9.39
N PRO A 15 21.74 -39.01 8.65
CA PRO A 15 20.52 -38.88 7.85
C PRO A 15 19.27 -38.93 8.72
N LEU A 16 18.31 -38.07 8.40
CA LEU A 16 16.96 -38.01 8.96
C LEU A 16 16.12 -39.21 8.49
N SER A 17 16.18 -40.32 9.20
CA SER A 17 15.14 -41.35 9.15
C SER A 17 14.94 -41.95 10.53
N GLN A 18 13.67 -42.04 10.93
CA GLN A 18 13.17 -42.67 12.16
C GLN A 18 13.19 -41.83 13.45
N ARG A 19 12.22 -40.91 13.54
CA ARG A 19 11.61 -40.60 14.86
C ARG A 19 10.21 -41.21 14.89
N LYS A 20 10.08 -42.30 15.65
CA LYS A 20 8.78 -42.90 16.03
C LYS A 20 8.05 -41.85 16.90
N LEU A 21 6.87 -41.45 16.48
CA LEU A 21 5.87 -40.79 17.31
C LEU A 21 5.30 -41.79 18.28
N ALA A 22 5.62 -41.68 19.54
CA ALA A 22 4.97 -42.43 20.63
C ALA A 22 3.90 -41.54 21.26
N GLY A 23 2.68 -42.03 21.28
CA GLY A 23 1.69 -41.72 22.30
C GLY A 23 0.84 -40.46 22.12
N LEU A 24 -0.20 -40.52 21.29
CA LEU A 24 -1.46 -39.80 21.53
C LEU A 24 -2.61 -40.81 21.34
N SER A 25 -3.32 -41.03 22.43
CA SER A 25 -4.52 -41.89 22.46
C SER A 25 -5.66 -41.26 21.65
N PRO A 26 -6.52 -42.09 21.01
CA PRO A 26 -7.64 -41.58 20.23
C PRO A 26 -8.74 -41.02 21.15
N ILE A 27 -9.20 -39.82 20.85
CA ILE A 27 -10.40 -39.24 21.45
C ILE A 27 -11.60 -40.04 20.97
N GLN A 28 -12.27 -40.73 21.89
CA GLN A 28 -13.53 -41.42 21.64
C GLN A 28 -14.62 -40.41 21.32
N CYS A 29 -15.23 -40.54 20.14
CA CYS A 29 -16.48 -39.87 19.79
C CYS A 29 -17.61 -40.48 20.64
N LEU A 30 -18.12 -39.71 21.59
CA LEU A 30 -19.35 -40.05 22.32
C LEU A 30 -20.54 -39.88 21.38
N GLY A 31 -21.37 -40.93 21.36
CA GLY A 31 -22.51 -41.09 20.51
C GLY A 31 -23.63 -40.09 20.76
N THR A 32 -24.34 -39.78 19.70
CA THR A 32 -25.59 -39.03 19.68
C THR A 32 -26.73 -39.77 20.35
N PRO A 33 -27.49 -39.18 21.28
CA PRO A 33 -28.80 -39.72 21.65
C PRO A 33 -29.86 -39.30 20.63
N LYS A 34 -30.47 -40.29 19.97
CA LYS A 34 -31.72 -40.12 19.28
C LYS A 34 -32.84 -40.10 20.34
N GLU A 35 -33.34 -38.97 20.70
CA GLU A 35 -34.65 -38.83 21.31
C GLU A 35 -35.57 -38.10 20.36
N ALA A 36 -36.57 -38.86 19.88
CA ALA A 36 -37.67 -38.34 19.09
C ALA A 36 -38.64 -37.63 20.02
N ILE A 37 -38.69 -36.31 19.96
CA ILE A 37 -39.72 -35.51 20.61
C ILE A 37 -40.99 -35.63 19.77
N ARG A 38 -42.03 -36.35 20.29
CA ARG A 38 -43.39 -36.30 19.79
C ARG A 38 -44.01 -34.93 20.03
N ILE A 39 -44.36 -34.24 18.95
CA ILE A 39 -45.18 -33.02 19.00
C ILE A 39 -46.65 -33.41 19.09
N PRO A 40 -47.42 -32.93 20.09
CA PRO A 40 -48.86 -33.12 20.11
C PRO A 40 -49.53 -32.20 19.08
N SER A 41 -50.36 -32.72 18.24
CA SER A 41 -51.25 -31.95 17.37
C SER A 41 -52.33 -31.25 18.21
N SER A 42 -52.28 -29.93 18.34
CA SER A 42 -53.39 -29.13 18.78
C SER A 42 -53.73 -28.10 17.73
N ASN A 43 -54.95 -28.20 17.19
CA ASN A 43 -55.57 -27.17 16.37
C ASN A 43 -55.73 -25.90 17.20
N GLY A 44 -54.83 -24.95 17.06
CA GLY A 44 -54.96 -23.61 17.57
C GLY A 44 -54.46 -22.66 16.50
N LYS A 45 -55.32 -21.81 15.93
CA LYS A 45 -54.94 -20.72 15.06
C LYS A 45 -54.04 -19.76 15.88
N ALA A 46 -52.74 -19.95 15.80
CA ALA A 46 -51.80 -18.96 16.26
C ALA A 46 -51.80 -17.80 15.25
N MET A 47 -52.41 -16.70 15.67
CA MET A 47 -52.28 -15.41 15.01
C MET A 47 -50.85 -14.95 15.20
N PHE A 48 -49.99 -15.15 14.16
CA PHE A 48 -48.68 -14.54 14.12
C PHE A 48 -48.89 -13.03 13.99
N PRO A 49 -48.28 -12.20 14.85
CA PRO A 49 -48.26 -10.76 14.60
C PRO A 49 -47.58 -10.55 13.27
N GLU A 50 -48.23 -9.82 12.37
CA GLU A 50 -47.59 -9.35 11.13
C GLU A 50 -46.23 -8.81 11.51
N LYS A 51 -45.18 -9.51 11.01
CA LYS A 51 -43.84 -8.96 11.05
C LYS A 51 -43.92 -7.65 10.28
N GLY A 52 -44.01 -6.54 11.03
CA GLY A 52 -43.76 -5.25 10.46
C GLY A 52 -42.56 -5.36 9.59
N LEU A 53 -42.67 -4.97 8.35
CA LEU A 53 -41.54 -4.78 7.42
C LEU A 53 -40.52 -3.99 8.24
N LEU A 54 -39.49 -4.68 8.75
CA LEU A 54 -38.24 -4.03 9.06
C LEU A 54 -37.84 -3.41 7.73
N ALA A 55 -38.11 -2.12 7.62
CA ALA A 55 -37.58 -1.31 6.54
C ALA A 55 -36.11 -1.71 6.45
N ARG A 56 -35.76 -2.41 5.38
CA ARG A 56 -34.39 -2.71 5.03
C ARG A 56 -33.78 -1.33 4.87
N ALA A 57 -33.16 -0.83 5.96
CA ALA A 57 -32.32 0.33 5.86
C ALA A 57 -31.41 0.00 4.67
N GLU A 58 -31.55 0.75 3.58
CA GLU A 58 -30.66 0.68 2.46
C GLU A 58 -29.29 0.92 3.04
N THR A 59 -28.55 -0.17 3.29
CA THR A 59 -27.17 -0.11 3.70
C THR A 59 -26.39 0.28 2.48
N SER A 60 -26.52 1.56 2.08
CA SER A 60 -25.62 2.12 1.10
C SER A 60 -24.21 1.92 1.63
N SER A 61 -23.35 1.32 0.80
CA SER A 61 -21.94 1.17 1.13
C SER A 61 -21.39 2.49 1.66
N PRO A 62 -20.50 2.47 2.68
CA PRO A 62 -19.92 3.69 3.19
C PRO A 62 -19.24 4.45 2.06
N PRO A 63 -19.28 5.80 2.05
CA PRO A 63 -18.62 6.57 1.02
C PRO A 63 -17.12 6.30 1.02
N THR A 64 -16.57 6.02 -0.16
CA THR A 64 -15.13 5.85 -0.33
C THR A 64 -14.41 7.18 -0.16
N PRO A 65 -13.17 7.20 0.34
CA PRO A 65 -12.37 8.42 0.48
C PRO A 65 -12.31 9.19 -0.85
N ARG A 66 -12.33 10.52 -0.77
CA ARG A 66 -12.19 11.37 -1.95
C ARG A 66 -10.80 11.28 -2.55
N ARG A 67 -9.76 11.28 -1.67
CA ARG A 67 -8.35 11.23 -2.09
C ARG A 67 -7.56 10.22 -1.27
N ILE A 68 -6.55 9.67 -1.92
CA ILE A 68 -5.42 8.97 -1.27
C ILE A 68 -4.17 9.80 -1.61
N ILE A 69 -3.59 10.43 -0.60
CA ILE A 69 -2.47 11.34 -0.74
C ILE A 69 -1.22 10.63 -0.24
N LEU A 70 -0.28 10.41 -1.13
CA LEU A 70 1.00 9.77 -0.86
C LEU A 70 2.03 10.85 -0.53
N VAL A 71 2.67 10.77 0.62
CA VAL A 71 3.65 11.75 1.10
C VAL A 71 4.99 11.04 1.31
N ARG A 72 6.04 11.49 0.61
CA ARG A 72 7.41 11.08 0.95
C ARG A 72 7.88 11.90 2.14
N HIS A 73 8.57 11.25 3.09
CA HIS A 73 9.17 11.94 4.23
C HIS A 73 10.03 13.13 3.82
N GLY A 74 10.12 14.15 4.67
CA GLY A 74 11.01 15.30 4.51
C GLY A 74 12.49 14.87 4.46
N GLN A 75 13.38 15.81 4.11
CA GLN A 75 14.82 15.55 4.06
C GLN A 75 15.32 14.97 5.38
N SER A 76 15.99 13.81 5.34
CA SER A 76 16.59 13.15 6.49
C SER A 76 18.11 13.31 6.51
N ASP A 77 18.74 13.05 7.66
CA ASP A 77 20.20 13.04 7.79
C ASP A 77 20.84 12.09 6.76
N GLY A 78 20.22 10.93 6.48
CA GLY A 78 20.70 9.98 5.47
C GLY A 78 20.54 10.47 4.02
N ASN A 79 19.68 11.47 3.75
CA ASN A 79 19.61 12.09 2.43
C ASN A 79 20.72 13.13 2.20
N VAL A 80 21.23 13.73 3.26
CA VAL A 80 22.35 14.71 3.20
C VAL A 80 23.69 14.01 3.22
N ASP A 81 23.85 13.05 4.12
CA ASP A 81 25.09 12.28 4.29
C ASP A 81 24.79 10.77 4.49
N GLU A 82 25.09 9.98 3.48
CA GLU A 82 24.93 8.52 3.56
C GLU A 82 25.79 7.90 4.69
N SER A 83 26.82 8.60 5.19
CA SER A 83 27.59 8.11 6.33
C SER A 83 26.77 8.03 7.63
N ALA A 84 25.64 8.71 7.70
CA ALA A 84 24.70 8.60 8.82
C ALA A 84 24.29 7.14 9.06
N TYR A 85 24.09 6.35 8.00
CA TYR A 85 23.71 4.93 8.09
C TYR A 85 24.81 4.03 8.70
N THR A 86 26.07 4.48 8.72
CA THR A 86 27.14 3.72 9.38
C THR A 86 27.11 3.88 10.91
N ARG A 87 26.43 4.90 11.41
CA ARG A 87 26.37 5.25 12.84
C ARG A 87 25.00 5.02 13.46
N VAL A 88 23.95 5.17 12.66
CA VAL A 88 22.56 5.07 13.11
C VAL A 88 21.81 4.09 12.22
N ALA A 89 21.09 3.16 12.82
CA ALA A 89 20.27 2.21 12.08
C ALA A 89 19.21 2.94 11.26
N ASP A 90 18.95 2.50 10.02
CA ASP A 90 18.04 3.15 9.06
C ASP A 90 16.67 3.51 9.66
N PRO A 91 16.00 2.66 10.46
CA PRO A 91 14.72 3.05 11.08
C PRO A 91 14.81 4.22 12.06
N LYS A 92 15.99 4.55 12.57
CA LYS A 92 16.25 5.60 13.57
C LYS A 92 16.79 6.91 12.99
N ILE A 93 17.02 6.98 11.69
CA ILE A 93 17.47 8.21 11.01
C ILE A 93 16.39 9.28 11.12
N SER A 94 16.82 10.48 11.57
CA SER A 94 15.95 11.63 11.82
C SER A 94 15.81 12.52 10.58
N LEU A 95 14.82 13.42 10.61
CA LEU A 95 14.76 14.56 9.70
C LEU A 95 15.82 15.59 10.05
N THR A 96 16.30 16.31 9.02
CA THR A 96 17.03 17.56 9.20
C THR A 96 16.05 18.70 9.55
N GLU A 97 16.56 19.86 9.99
CA GLU A 97 15.70 21.03 10.18
C GLU A 97 14.99 21.46 8.88
N LYS A 98 15.67 21.34 7.73
CA LYS A 98 15.05 21.52 6.42
C LYS A 98 13.91 20.53 6.18
N GLY A 99 14.12 19.26 6.50
CA GLY A 99 13.09 18.21 6.35
C GLY A 99 11.87 18.45 7.23
N LYS A 100 12.04 19.02 8.43
CA LYS A 100 10.93 19.43 9.30
C LYS A 100 10.11 20.55 8.68
N ALA A 101 10.79 21.57 8.11
CA ALA A 101 10.13 22.66 7.40
C ALA A 101 9.39 22.17 6.15
N GLU A 102 10.03 21.31 5.34
CA GLU A 102 9.39 20.65 4.18
C GLU A 102 8.11 19.89 4.58
N ALA A 103 8.14 19.18 5.72
CA ALA A 103 6.99 18.45 6.22
C ALA A 103 5.84 19.39 6.66
N GLU A 104 6.17 20.49 7.32
CA GLU A 104 5.18 21.50 7.74
C GLU A 104 4.53 22.18 6.53
N GLU A 105 5.33 22.63 5.57
CA GLU A 105 4.84 23.18 4.31
C GLU A 105 3.95 22.19 3.55
N CYS A 106 4.35 20.91 3.48
CA CYS A 106 3.56 19.85 2.90
C CYS A 106 2.17 19.74 3.55
N GLY A 107 2.10 19.83 4.87
CA GLY A 107 0.83 19.82 5.62
C GLY A 107 -0.09 20.96 5.20
N TRP A 108 0.44 22.18 5.11
CA TRP A 108 -0.34 23.36 4.69
C TRP A 108 -0.81 23.26 3.23
N ARG A 109 0.02 22.76 2.31
CA ARG A 109 -0.38 22.52 0.91
C ARG A 109 -1.52 21.50 0.81
N ILE A 110 -1.46 20.42 1.59
CA ILE A 110 -2.53 19.41 1.62
C ILE A 110 -3.81 20.02 2.18
N ARG A 111 -3.74 20.78 3.26
CA ARG A 111 -4.89 21.45 3.85
C ARG A 111 -5.54 22.42 2.85
N GLU A 112 -4.77 23.29 2.26
CA GLU A 112 -5.26 24.26 1.27
C GLU A 112 -5.96 23.57 0.08
N MET A 113 -5.37 22.45 -0.41
CA MET A 113 -5.98 21.64 -1.46
C MET A 113 -7.36 21.10 -1.05
N ILE A 114 -7.48 20.60 0.19
CA ILE A 114 -8.74 20.04 0.69
C ILE A 114 -9.78 21.16 0.90
N GLU A 115 -9.38 22.30 1.44
CA GLU A 115 -10.28 23.44 1.70
C GLU A 115 -10.82 24.08 0.42
N LYS A 116 -10.06 24.04 -0.69
CA LYS A 116 -10.53 24.47 -2.02
C LYS A 116 -11.74 23.71 -2.53
N ASP A 117 -12.02 22.52 -2.00
CA ASP A 117 -13.24 21.77 -2.34
C ASP A 117 -14.53 22.42 -1.82
N GLY A 118 -14.43 23.34 -0.84
CA GLY A 118 -15.58 24.05 -0.25
C GLY A 118 -16.46 23.19 0.65
N ALA A 119 -16.05 21.98 1.02
CA ALA A 119 -16.80 21.12 1.94
C ALA A 119 -16.41 21.41 3.40
N ASP A 120 -17.39 21.56 4.29
CA ASP A 120 -17.16 21.86 5.70
C ASP A 120 -16.93 20.61 6.57
N ASP A 121 -17.29 19.42 6.06
CA ASP A 121 -17.26 18.15 6.79
C ASP A 121 -16.03 17.28 6.50
N TRP A 122 -15.03 17.84 5.82
CA TRP A 122 -13.83 17.08 5.46
C TRP A 122 -13.03 16.60 6.68
N LYS A 123 -12.46 15.41 6.56
CA LYS A 123 -11.59 14.80 7.56
C LYS A 123 -10.37 14.18 6.88
N VAL A 124 -9.32 13.96 7.69
CA VAL A 124 -8.11 13.23 7.27
C VAL A 124 -7.89 12.02 8.16
N TYR A 125 -7.40 10.94 7.57
CA TYR A 125 -6.92 9.76 8.28
C TYR A 125 -5.49 9.46 7.83
N PHE A 126 -4.60 9.15 8.78
CA PHE A 126 -3.18 8.95 8.49
C PHE A 126 -2.78 7.48 8.59
N TYR A 127 -2.03 7.01 7.59
CA TYR A 127 -1.15 5.86 7.69
C TYR A 127 0.29 6.34 7.68
N VAL A 128 1.14 5.80 8.52
CA VAL A 128 2.52 6.21 8.62
C VAL A 128 3.45 5.01 8.77
N SER A 129 4.57 5.03 8.05
CA SER A 129 5.66 4.09 8.27
C SER A 129 6.25 4.27 9.68
N PRO A 130 6.68 3.20 10.37
CA PRO A 130 7.23 3.30 11.73
C PRO A 130 8.63 3.90 11.80
N TYR A 131 9.26 4.25 10.68
CA TYR A 131 10.59 4.85 10.67
C TYR A 131 10.57 6.27 11.24
N LYS A 132 11.60 6.63 12.02
CA LYS A 132 11.65 7.91 12.72
C LYS A 132 11.41 9.11 11.79
N ARG A 133 12.05 9.15 10.61
CA ARG A 133 11.89 10.25 9.65
C ARG A 133 10.45 10.41 9.13
N THR A 134 9.68 9.33 9.03
CA THR A 134 8.25 9.38 8.64
C THR A 134 7.36 9.79 9.79
N LEU A 135 7.64 9.34 11.01
CA LEU A 135 6.93 9.78 12.22
C LEU A 135 7.14 11.27 12.49
N GLU A 136 8.38 11.76 12.38
CA GLU A 136 8.69 13.19 12.47
C GLU A 136 8.03 13.98 11.33
N THR A 137 7.99 13.45 10.09
CA THR A 137 7.25 14.06 8.99
C THR A 137 5.77 14.21 9.34
N LEU A 138 5.12 13.14 9.84
CA LEU A 138 3.72 13.21 10.25
C LEU A 138 3.50 14.20 11.39
N GLN A 139 4.41 14.26 12.36
CA GLN A 139 4.32 15.21 13.49
C GLN A 139 4.31 16.65 13.01
N HIS A 140 5.20 17.02 12.07
CA HIS A 140 5.29 18.37 11.53
C HIS A 140 4.15 18.67 10.55
N LEU A 141 3.84 17.78 9.63
CA LEU A 141 2.70 17.89 8.72
C LEU A 141 1.37 18.02 9.47
N GLY A 142 1.21 17.30 10.57
CA GLY A 142 -0.01 17.29 11.39
C GLY A 142 -0.35 18.65 12.01
N ARG A 143 0.62 19.57 12.12
CA ARG A 143 0.41 20.92 12.66
C ARG A 143 -0.58 21.76 11.82
N ALA A 144 -0.73 21.41 10.55
CA ALA A 144 -1.69 22.08 9.67
C ALA A 144 -3.15 21.71 9.95
N PHE A 145 -3.43 20.69 10.76
CA PHE A 145 -4.79 20.16 10.97
C PHE A 145 -5.24 20.32 12.41
N GLU A 146 -6.42 20.89 12.62
CA GLU A 146 -7.07 20.88 13.91
C GLU A 146 -7.45 19.45 14.31
N ARG A 147 -7.45 19.17 15.62
CA ARG A 147 -7.80 17.85 16.16
C ARG A 147 -9.17 17.36 15.67
N SER A 148 -10.12 18.24 15.48
CA SER A 148 -11.46 17.94 14.97
C SER A 148 -11.48 17.42 13.53
N ARG A 149 -10.45 17.74 12.73
CA ARG A 149 -10.29 17.29 11.34
C ARG A 149 -9.60 15.93 11.24
N ILE A 150 -8.97 15.46 12.31
CA ILE A 150 -8.22 14.19 12.31
C ILE A 150 -9.15 13.06 12.78
N ALA A 151 -9.59 12.22 11.86
CA ALA A 151 -10.40 11.03 12.15
C ALA A 151 -9.59 9.93 12.87
N GLY A 152 -8.30 9.83 12.57
CA GLY A 152 -7.39 8.87 13.22
C GLY A 152 -6.04 8.76 12.56
N MET A 153 -5.18 7.94 13.17
CA MET A 153 -3.88 7.56 12.59
C MET A 153 -3.53 6.11 12.93
N ARG A 154 -2.72 5.49 12.09
CA ARG A 154 -2.20 4.14 12.29
C ARG A 154 -0.77 4.02 11.78
N GLU A 155 0.11 3.47 12.61
CA GLU A 155 1.39 2.97 12.13
C GLU A 155 1.19 1.71 11.31
N GLU A 156 1.88 1.63 10.16
CA GLU A 156 1.76 0.52 9.24
C GLU A 156 3.15 0.02 8.80
N PRO A 157 3.67 -1.03 9.42
CA PRO A 157 5.02 -1.52 9.14
C PRO A 157 5.24 -2.00 7.71
N ARG A 158 4.16 -2.38 6.99
CA ARG A 158 4.27 -2.84 5.59
C ARG A 158 4.61 -1.73 4.60
N ILE A 159 4.44 -0.43 5.00
CA ILE A 159 4.83 0.72 4.17
C ILE A 159 6.20 1.30 4.55
N ARG A 160 7.04 0.56 5.29
CA ARG A 160 8.44 0.95 5.55
C ARG A 160 9.24 0.98 4.26
N GLU A 161 10.43 1.62 4.28
CA GLU A 161 11.30 1.63 3.10
C GLU A 161 11.85 0.22 2.81
N GLN A 162 12.36 0.01 1.60
CA GLN A 162 13.13 -1.17 1.24
C GLN A 162 14.30 -1.32 2.22
N ASP A 163 14.49 -2.53 2.73
CA ASP A 163 15.69 -2.85 3.49
C ASP A 163 16.87 -3.03 2.52
N PHE A 164 17.84 -2.13 2.62
CA PHE A 164 19.05 -2.18 1.78
C PHE A 164 20.15 -3.07 2.37
N GLY A 165 19.87 -3.78 3.45
CA GLY A 165 20.84 -4.65 4.13
C GLY A 165 21.87 -3.87 4.94
N ASN A 166 23.12 -4.30 4.90
CA ASN A 166 24.17 -3.73 5.74
C ASN A 166 24.76 -2.43 5.15
N PHE A 167 24.25 -1.27 5.59
CA PHE A 167 24.77 0.05 5.26
C PHE A 167 26.09 0.42 5.95
N GLN A 168 26.58 -0.39 6.87
CA GLN A 168 27.77 -0.04 7.66
C GLN A 168 29.05 -0.11 6.81
N ASP A 169 29.07 -0.93 5.75
CA ASP A 169 30.14 -0.97 4.76
C ASP A 169 29.77 -0.13 3.51
N ARG A 170 30.29 1.10 3.48
CA ARG A 170 29.99 2.07 2.39
C ARG A 170 30.47 1.60 1.02
N GLU A 171 31.63 0.98 0.94
CA GLU A 171 32.19 0.54 -0.35
C GLU A 171 31.38 -0.63 -0.90
N LYS A 172 31.05 -1.60 -0.07
CA LYS A 172 30.17 -2.71 -0.44
C LYS A 172 28.82 -2.18 -0.89
N MET A 173 28.23 -1.23 -0.17
CA MET A 173 26.96 -0.63 -0.54
C MET A 173 27.03 0.10 -1.89
N ARG A 174 28.13 0.80 -2.18
CA ARG A 174 28.34 1.45 -3.48
C ARG A 174 28.36 0.43 -4.63
N VAL A 175 29.05 -0.69 -4.42
CA VAL A 175 29.09 -1.81 -5.39
C VAL A 175 27.70 -2.40 -5.57
N ASP A 176 26.98 -2.69 -4.51
CA ASP A 176 25.64 -3.27 -4.55
C ASP A 176 24.63 -2.34 -5.26
N LYS A 177 24.71 -1.02 -5.02
CA LYS A 177 23.90 -0.04 -5.75
C LYS A 177 24.21 -0.01 -7.25
N ALA A 178 25.48 -0.14 -7.63
CA ALA A 178 25.89 -0.21 -9.04
C ALA A 178 25.41 -1.51 -9.72
N LEU A 179 25.50 -2.65 -9.02
CA LEU A 179 24.99 -3.93 -9.49
C LEU A 179 23.47 -3.88 -9.66
N ARG A 180 22.76 -3.28 -8.72
CA ARG A 180 21.30 -3.08 -8.81
C ARG A 180 20.88 -2.33 -10.07
N LEU A 181 21.61 -1.29 -10.47
CA LEU A 181 21.30 -0.54 -11.69
C LEU A 181 21.46 -1.39 -12.96
N ARG A 182 22.39 -2.34 -12.96
CA ARG A 182 22.60 -3.26 -14.09
C ARG A 182 21.61 -4.43 -14.11
N TYR A 183 21.21 -4.92 -12.94
CA TYR A 183 20.30 -6.06 -12.80
C TYR A 183 18.82 -5.68 -12.97
N GLY A 184 18.48 -4.43 -12.65
CA GLY A 184 17.11 -3.93 -12.51
C GLY A 184 16.73 -3.72 -11.05
N ARG A 185 16.08 -2.56 -10.79
CA ARG A 185 15.73 -2.17 -9.43
C ARG A 185 14.65 -3.04 -8.80
N PHE A 186 13.82 -3.69 -9.60
CA PHE A 186 12.70 -4.47 -9.11
C PHE A 186 13.13 -5.82 -8.55
N PHE A 187 13.94 -6.57 -9.26
CA PHE A 187 14.32 -7.93 -8.86
C PHE A 187 15.64 -8.02 -8.08
N TYR A 188 16.51 -7.01 -8.14
CA TYR A 188 17.76 -7.04 -7.40
C TYR A 188 17.50 -7.06 -5.90
N ARG A 189 17.96 -8.12 -5.22
CA ARG A 189 17.94 -8.25 -3.77
C ARG A 189 19.26 -7.79 -3.17
N PHE A 190 19.21 -6.82 -2.27
CA PHE A 190 20.42 -6.48 -1.52
C PHE A 190 20.83 -7.64 -0.61
N PRO A 191 22.14 -7.91 -0.44
CA PRO A 191 22.61 -8.88 0.55
C PRO A 191 22.05 -8.53 1.95
N GLU A 192 21.46 -9.53 2.61
CA GLU A 192 20.79 -9.35 3.92
C GLU A 192 19.63 -8.33 3.93
N GLY A 193 19.09 -7.99 2.76
CA GLY A 193 18.03 -7.00 2.59
C GLY A 193 16.90 -7.48 1.71
N GLU A 194 16.11 -6.52 1.23
CA GLU A 194 14.95 -6.73 0.36
C GLU A 194 15.28 -6.40 -1.10
N SER A 195 14.59 -7.06 -2.03
CA SER A 195 14.34 -6.56 -3.39
C SER A 195 13.10 -5.67 -3.41
N ALA A 196 12.87 -4.92 -4.51
CA ALA A 196 11.59 -4.23 -4.65
C ALA A 196 10.42 -5.22 -4.85
N ALA A 197 10.68 -6.46 -5.32
CA ALA A 197 9.69 -7.53 -5.36
C ALA A 197 9.22 -7.92 -3.95
N ASP A 198 10.12 -8.02 -2.95
CA ASP A 198 9.72 -8.26 -1.56
C ASP A 198 8.88 -7.10 -1.00
N VAL A 199 9.24 -5.87 -1.36
CA VAL A 199 8.44 -4.69 -1.02
C VAL A 199 7.06 -4.77 -1.67
N TYR A 200 6.96 -5.24 -2.91
CA TYR A 200 5.70 -5.42 -3.63
C TYR A 200 4.78 -6.41 -2.92
N ASP A 201 5.32 -7.50 -2.40
CA ASP A 201 4.54 -8.51 -1.68
C ASP A 201 3.93 -7.94 -0.39
N ARG A 202 4.72 -7.24 0.43
CA ARG A 202 4.20 -6.63 1.66
C ARG A 202 3.26 -5.44 1.41
N ILE A 203 3.51 -4.66 0.36
CA ILE A 203 2.61 -3.59 -0.08
C ILE A 203 1.29 -4.17 -0.61
N THR A 204 1.31 -5.34 -1.27
CA THR A 204 0.08 -6.04 -1.67
C THR A 204 -0.78 -6.35 -0.45
N GLY A 205 -0.19 -6.90 0.61
CA GLY A 205 -0.91 -7.15 1.86
C GLY A 205 -1.47 -5.87 2.52
N PHE A 206 -0.73 -4.76 2.46
CA PHE A 206 -1.24 -3.46 2.93
C PHE A 206 -2.40 -2.96 2.06
N ARG A 207 -2.27 -3.01 0.74
CA ARG A 207 -3.31 -2.57 -0.20
C ARG A 207 -4.63 -3.32 0.03
N GLU A 208 -4.58 -4.63 0.25
CA GLU A 208 -5.79 -5.42 0.55
C GLU A 208 -6.42 -5.01 1.89
N THR A 209 -5.61 -4.73 2.91
CA THR A 209 -6.10 -4.18 4.18
C THR A 209 -6.72 -2.80 3.99
N LEU A 210 -6.06 -1.91 3.24
CA LEU A 210 -6.55 -0.56 2.95
C LEU A 210 -7.89 -0.62 2.21
N ARG A 211 -8.02 -1.52 1.23
CA ARG A 211 -9.26 -1.73 0.49
C ARG A 211 -10.39 -2.21 1.41
N ALA A 212 -10.11 -3.20 2.25
CA ALA A 212 -11.10 -3.68 3.22
C ALA A 212 -11.52 -2.56 4.20
N ASP A 213 -10.57 -1.75 4.68
CA ASP A 213 -10.86 -0.62 5.56
C ASP A 213 -11.72 0.46 4.86
N ILE A 214 -11.50 0.69 3.56
CA ILE A 214 -12.36 1.56 2.73
C ILE A 214 -13.76 0.96 2.60
N ASP A 215 -13.87 -0.31 2.22
CA ASP A 215 -15.14 -0.98 1.94
C ASP A 215 -16.06 -1.06 3.17
N ILE A 216 -15.49 -1.21 4.37
CA ILE A 216 -16.26 -1.21 5.63
C ILE A 216 -16.45 0.17 6.26
N GLY A 217 -15.84 1.23 5.69
CA GLY A 217 -15.94 2.59 6.20
C GLY A 217 -15.20 2.82 7.52
N ARG A 218 -14.11 2.11 7.78
CA ARG A 218 -13.36 2.17 9.07
C ARG A 218 -12.83 3.57 9.41
N PHE A 219 -12.63 4.43 8.41
CA PHE A 219 -12.13 5.79 8.59
C PHE A 219 -13.20 6.77 9.06
N GLN A 220 -14.47 6.40 8.91
CA GLN A 220 -15.57 7.26 9.30
C GLN A 220 -15.75 7.20 10.82
N PRO A 221 -15.86 8.35 11.51
CA PRO A 221 -16.28 8.36 12.90
C PRO A 221 -17.65 7.69 13.07
N PRO A 222 -17.93 7.07 14.23
CA PRO A 222 -19.23 6.44 14.48
C PRO A 222 -20.40 7.40 14.23
N GLY A 223 -21.32 6.99 13.35
CA GLY A 223 -22.49 7.80 12.99
C GLY A 223 -22.27 8.86 11.92
N GLU A 224 -21.03 9.08 11.47
CA GLU A 224 -20.70 10.00 10.38
C GLU A 224 -20.52 9.23 9.07
N ARG A 225 -20.94 9.82 7.95
CA ARG A 225 -20.75 9.29 6.59
C ARG A 225 -20.43 10.43 5.64
N SER A 226 -19.19 10.93 5.69
CA SER A 226 -18.74 11.98 4.79
C SER A 226 -18.03 11.42 3.57
N PRO A 227 -18.38 11.86 2.34
CA PRO A 227 -17.62 11.56 1.14
C PRO A 227 -16.29 12.34 1.07
N ASN A 228 -16.10 13.31 1.99
CA ASN A 228 -14.95 14.22 2.00
C ASN A 228 -13.81 13.73 2.90
N MET A 229 -13.70 12.40 3.07
CA MET A 229 -12.59 11.75 3.74
C MET A 229 -11.35 11.75 2.82
N ASN A 230 -10.20 12.13 3.36
CA ASN A 230 -8.92 12.08 2.69
C ASN A 230 -7.98 11.14 3.46
N LEU A 231 -7.36 10.18 2.77
CA LEU A 231 -6.35 9.30 3.36
C LEU A 231 -4.97 9.85 3.03
N ILE A 232 -4.13 10.01 4.03
CA ILE A 232 -2.76 10.48 3.89
C ILE A 232 -1.82 9.35 4.29
N ILE A 233 -0.95 8.93 3.37
CA ILE A 233 0.02 7.84 3.56
C ILE A 233 1.43 8.43 3.58
N VAL A 234 2.03 8.51 4.76
CA VAL A 234 3.39 9.03 4.94
C VAL A 234 4.39 7.87 4.91
N SER A 235 5.23 7.84 3.89
CA SER A 235 6.14 6.72 3.63
C SER A 235 7.42 7.18 2.92
N HIS A 236 7.98 6.33 2.06
CA HIS A 236 9.32 6.47 1.48
C HIS A 236 9.28 6.36 -0.04
N GLY A 237 10.37 6.77 -0.67
CA GLY A 237 10.42 6.90 -2.11
C GLY A 237 10.17 5.60 -2.87
N LEU A 238 10.81 4.49 -2.51
CA LEU A 238 10.60 3.23 -3.22
C LEU A 238 9.26 2.60 -2.81
N ALA A 239 8.92 2.58 -1.53
CA ALA A 239 7.67 2.00 -1.05
C ALA A 239 6.45 2.65 -1.72
N LEU A 240 6.44 3.97 -1.91
CA LEU A 240 5.34 4.69 -2.59
C LEU A 240 5.28 4.38 -4.10
N ARG A 241 6.42 4.26 -4.80
CA ARG A 241 6.43 3.84 -6.20
C ARG A 241 5.91 2.42 -6.38
N VAL A 242 6.27 1.51 -5.48
CA VAL A 242 5.74 0.14 -5.46
C VAL A 242 4.24 0.14 -5.14
N PHE A 243 3.78 1.03 -4.24
CA PHE A 243 2.35 1.18 -3.95
C PHE A 243 1.57 1.60 -5.20
N LEU A 244 2.05 2.58 -5.95
CA LEU A 244 1.44 3.00 -7.22
C LEU A 244 1.47 1.88 -8.27
N MET A 245 2.61 1.21 -8.44
CA MET A 245 2.71 0.04 -9.31
C MET A 245 1.65 -1.01 -8.97
N ARG A 246 1.50 -1.34 -7.70
CA ARG A 246 0.52 -2.35 -7.26
C ARG A 246 -0.91 -1.86 -7.40
N TRP A 247 -1.17 -0.58 -7.21
CA TRP A 247 -2.50 0.02 -7.33
C TRP A 247 -2.98 0.02 -8.77
N TYR A 248 -2.16 0.54 -9.69
CA TYR A 248 -2.48 0.69 -11.11
C TYR A 248 -2.12 -0.53 -11.95
N LYS A 249 -1.56 -1.58 -11.36
CA LYS A 249 -1.12 -2.81 -12.04
C LYS A 249 -0.06 -2.54 -13.12
N TRP A 250 0.83 -1.60 -12.86
CA TRP A 250 1.93 -1.28 -13.75
C TRP A 250 2.90 -2.46 -13.90
N THR A 251 3.51 -2.57 -15.07
CA THR A 251 4.52 -3.59 -15.34
C THR A 251 5.84 -3.28 -14.62
N VAL A 252 6.74 -4.26 -14.58
CA VAL A 252 8.10 -4.06 -14.03
C VAL A 252 8.84 -3.00 -14.85
N GLU A 253 8.74 -3.01 -16.18
CA GLU A 253 9.35 -2.01 -17.04
C GLU A 253 8.85 -0.60 -16.72
N GLN A 254 7.54 -0.43 -16.57
CA GLN A 254 6.95 0.85 -16.20
C GLN A 254 7.42 1.31 -14.81
N PHE A 255 7.54 0.41 -13.84
CA PHE A 255 8.13 0.73 -12.52
C PHE A 255 9.59 1.17 -12.61
N GLU A 256 10.39 0.52 -13.47
CA GLU A 256 11.82 0.86 -13.65
C GLU A 256 12.01 2.28 -14.19
N ARG A 257 11.03 2.84 -14.90
CA ARG A 257 11.07 4.22 -15.43
C ARG A 257 10.73 5.27 -14.38
N LEU A 258 10.04 4.90 -13.28
CA LEU A 258 9.59 5.87 -12.29
C LEU A 258 10.76 6.54 -11.58
N ASN A 259 10.73 7.86 -11.54
CA ASN A 259 11.63 8.69 -10.79
C ASN A 259 11.27 8.72 -9.29
N ASN A 260 12.20 9.15 -8.47
CA ASN A 260 11.94 9.30 -7.05
C ASN A 260 11.27 10.66 -6.79
N MET A 261 10.24 10.66 -5.97
CA MET A 261 9.63 11.89 -5.50
C MET A 261 10.65 12.71 -4.69
N GLY A 262 10.60 14.03 -4.76
CA GLY A 262 11.33 14.91 -3.85
C GLY A 262 10.93 14.71 -2.38
N ASN A 263 11.79 15.06 -1.45
CA ASN A 263 11.46 15.03 -0.02
C ASN A 263 10.30 16.01 0.27
N GLY A 264 9.38 15.65 1.13
CA GLY A 264 8.19 16.45 1.42
C GLY A 264 7.21 16.62 0.26
N ASN A 265 7.43 15.97 -0.89
CA ASN A 265 6.50 16.03 -2.01
C ASN A 265 5.37 15.00 -1.87
N ILE A 266 4.29 15.29 -2.57
CA ILE A 266 3.07 14.50 -2.58
C ILE A 266 2.74 13.99 -3.98
N ILE A 267 2.06 12.83 -4.01
CA ILE A 267 1.30 12.36 -5.18
C ILE A 267 -0.14 12.15 -4.73
N VAL A 268 -1.06 12.76 -5.43
CA VAL A 268 -2.49 12.73 -5.12
C VAL A 268 -3.22 11.80 -6.09
N MET A 269 -3.85 10.80 -5.54
CA MET A 269 -4.77 9.90 -6.22
C MET A 269 -6.18 10.39 -5.88
N GLU A 270 -6.86 11.06 -6.80
CA GLU A 270 -8.20 11.59 -6.58
C GLU A 270 -9.23 10.78 -7.36
N LYS A 271 -10.41 10.67 -6.80
CA LYS A 271 -11.49 9.87 -7.35
C LYS A 271 -12.12 10.54 -8.57
N GLY A 272 -12.05 9.89 -9.74
CA GLY A 272 -12.69 10.30 -10.96
C GLY A 272 -14.18 9.95 -11.02
N TYR A 273 -14.81 10.17 -12.18
CA TYR A 273 -16.25 10.06 -12.40
C TYR A 273 -16.84 8.71 -11.97
N GLY A 274 -16.21 7.60 -12.34
CA GLY A 274 -16.67 6.25 -12.02
C GLY A 274 -16.21 5.70 -10.66
N GLY A 275 -15.64 6.55 -9.79
CA GLY A 275 -15.18 6.17 -8.46
C GLY A 275 -13.80 5.53 -8.43
N ARG A 276 -13.10 5.44 -9.56
CA ARG A 276 -11.70 5.03 -9.62
C ARG A 276 -10.78 6.19 -9.31
N TYR A 277 -9.60 5.90 -8.79
CA TYR A 277 -8.61 6.94 -8.48
C TYR A 277 -7.71 7.17 -9.68
N SER A 278 -7.57 8.44 -10.09
CA SER A 278 -6.65 8.88 -11.14
C SER A 278 -5.66 9.91 -10.59
N LEU A 279 -4.46 9.94 -11.16
CA LEU A 279 -3.45 10.95 -10.89
C LEU A 279 -3.74 12.25 -11.66
N LEU A 280 -4.36 12.16 -12.85
CA LEU A 280 -4.68 13.30 -13.73
C LEU A 280 -5.77 14.22 -13.18
N MET A 281 -6.47 13.84 -12.10
CA MET A 281 -7.41 14.74 -11.44
C MET A 281 -6.70 15.89 -10.71
N HIS A 282 -5.43 15.69 -10.34
CA HIS A 282 -4.66 16.65 -9.55
C HIS A 282 -3.36 17.09 -10.23
N HIS A 283 -2.71 16.18 -10.94
CA HIS A 283 -1.42 16.42 -11.58
C HIS A 283 -1.59 16.65 -13.08
N THR A 284 -0.71 17.51 -13.65
CA THR A 284 -0.63 17.68 -15.11
C THR A 284 0.10 16.47 -15.74
N GLU A 285 -0.08 16.30 -17.04
CA GLU A 285 0.64 15.26 -17.78
C GLU A 285 2.16 15.47 -17.73
N GLU A 286 2.61 16.73 -17.78
CA GLU A 286 4.03 17.10 -17.72
C GLU A 286 4.64 16.66 -16.39
N GLU A 287 4.01 16.96 -15.26
CA GLU A 287 4.44 16.52 -13.94
C GLU A 287 4.51 15.00 -13.84
N LEU A 288 3.53 14.29 -14.41
CA LEU A 288 3.51 12.83 -14.41
C LEU A 288 4.57 12.24 -15.34
N ARG A 289 4.86 12.86 -16.48
CA ARG A 289 5.99 12.47 -17.34
C ARG A 289 7.33 12.69 -16.64
N GLU A 290 7.50 13.79 -15.92
CA GLU A 290 8.69 14.04 -15.09
C GLU A 290 8.83 12.99 -13.98
N PHE A 291 7.72 12.54 -13.41
CA PHE A 291 7.71 11.42 -12.47
C PHE A 291 8.04 10.07 -13.13
N GLY A 292 7.97 9.96 -14.47
CA GLY A 292 8.35 8.81 -15.28
C GLY A 292 7.19 7.99 -15.83
N LEU A 293 5.98 8.53 -15.89
CA LEU A 293 4.86 7.86 -16.56
C LEU A 293 5.09 7.85 -18.08
N THR A 294 4.81 6.70 -18.69
CA THR A 294 4.76 6.54 -20.15
C THR A 294 3.41 7.00 -20.70
N ASP A 295 3.33 7.21 -22.01
CA ASP A 295 2.07 7.56 -22.66
C ASP A 295 0.97 6.52 -22.42
N GLU A 296 1.31 5.23 -22.41
CA GLU A 296 0.38 4.15 -22.07
C GLU A 296 -0.16 4.27 -20.65
N MET A 297 0.71 4.65 -19.69
CA MET A 297 0.29 4.87 -18.31
C MET A 297 -0.62 6.09 -18.19
N LEU A 298 -0.37 7.16 -18.95
CA LEU A 298 -1.22 8.36 -18.99
C LEU A 298 -2.57 8.07 -19.61
N ILE A 299 -2.64 7.32 -20.71
CA ILE A 299 -3.90 6.85 -21.30
C ILE A 299 -4.73 6.06 -20.28
N ASN A 300 -4.06 5.18 -19.52
CA ASN A 300 -4.75 4.45 -18.44
C ASN A 300 -5.25 5.39 -17.33
N GLN A 301 -4.48 6.43 -16.97
CA GLN A 301 -4.92 7.43 -15.98
C GLN A 301 -6.12 8.23 -16.47
N GLU A 302 -6.17 8.59 -17.74
CA GLU A 302 -7.33 9.26 -18.33
C GLU A 302 -8.57 8.34 -18.32
N TRP A 303 -8.39 7.07 -18.66
CA TRP A 303 -9.47 6.09 -18.50
C TRP A 303 -9.95 5.94 -17.04
N GLN A 304 -9.03 5.91 -16.06
CA GLN A 304 -9.41 5.89 -14.64
C GLN A 304 -10.22 7.12 -14.23
N ASN A 305 -9.95 8.27 -14.84
CA ASN A 305 -10.63 9.52 -14.57
C ASN A 305 -12.07 9.52 -15.13
N THR A 306 -12.25 9.07 -16.38
CA THR A 306 -13.47 9.25 -17.16
C THR A 306 -14.40 8.04 -17.21
N ALA A 307 -13.90 6.83 -16.96
CA ALA A 307 -14.67 5.59 -17.07
C ALA A 307 -15.88 5.55 -16.14
N ARG A 308 -16.98 5.02 -16.65
CA ARG A 308 -18.24 4.86 -15.90
C ARG A 308 -18.12 3.78 -14.82
N PRO A 309 -18.98 3.79 -13.79
CA PRO A 309 -19.05 2.71 -12.83
C PRO A 309 -19.28 1.36 -13.52
N GLY A 310 -18.43 0.35 -13.20
CA GLY A 310 -18.54 -0.99 -13.79
C GLY A 310 -17.94 -1.15 -15.20
N GLU A 311 -17.54 -0.07 -15.85
CA GLU A 311 -16.89 -0.13 -17.17
C GLU A 311 -15.54 -0.88 -17.09
N LEU A 312 -15.24 -1.71 -18.08
CA LEU A 312 -14.00 -2.44 -18.21
C LEU A 312 -13.11 -1.78 -19.26
N ASN A 313 -11.80 -1.76 -19.02
CA ASN A 313 -10.83 -1.28 -20.00
C ASN A 313 -10.46 -2.42 -20.94
N TYR A 314 -11.11 -2.49 -22.09
CA TYR A 314 -10.81 -3.45 -23.15
C TYR A 314 -9.67 -2.98 -24.06
N ASP A 315 -9.47 -1.67 -24.18
CA ASP A 315 -8.42 -1.06 -25.03
C ASP A 315 -7.11 -0.91 -24.26
N CYS A 316 -6.70 -1.98 -23.56
CA CYS A 316 -5.43 -1.96 -22.84
C CYS A 316 -4.26 -2.01 -23.82
N PRO A 317 -3.46 -0.95 -23.98
CA PRO A 317 -2.34 -0.92 -24.93
C PRO A 317 -1.35 -2.06 -24.74
N VAL A 318 -1.19 -2.55 -23.51
CA VAL A 318 -0.31 -3.67 -23.17
C VAL A 318 -0.74 -4.97 -23.86
N VAL A 319 -2.05 -5.23 -24.01
CA VAL A 319 -2.53 -6.42 -24.69
C VAL A 319 -2.14 -6.38 -26.17
N ASN A 320 -2.35 -5.23 -26.82
CA ASN A 320 -2.03 -5.05 -28.23
C ASN A 320 -0.54 -5.13 -28.50
N SER A 321 0.30 -4.59 -27.61
CA SER A 321 1.77 -4.67 -27.76
C SER A 321 2.32 -6.10 -27.57
N PHE A 322 1.63 -6.94 -26.78
CA PHE A 322 2.02 -8.33 -26.55
C PHE A 322 1.58 -9.27 -27.66
N PHE A 323 0.44 -9.01 -28.27
CA PHE A 323 -0.20 -9.91 -29.21
C PHE A 323 -0.35 -9.24 -30.59
N THR A 324 0.77 -8.88 -31.18
CA THR A 324 0.83 -8.25 -32.51
C THR A 324 0.17 -9.07 -33.61
N HIS A 325 0.09 -10.41 -33.46
CA HIS A 325 -0.61 -11.28 -34.41
C HIS A 325 -2.13 -11.01 -34.51
N PHE A 326 -2.74 -10.30 -33.55
CA PHE A 326 -4.13 -9.86 -33.69
C PHE A 326 -4.30 -8.80 -34.79
N GLU A 327 -3.23 -8.11 -35.19
CA GLU A 327 -3.24 -7.13 -36.28
C GLU A 327 -3.16 -7.81 -37.65
N ASP A 328 -2.50 -8.99 -37.74
CA ASP A 328 -2.25 -9.71 -39.00
C ASP A 328 -3.42 -10.59 -39.43
N GLU A 329 -4.21 -11.11 -38.50
CA GLU A 329 -5.42 -11.87 -38.78
C GLU A 329 -6.61 -10.93 -38.83
N GLY A 330 -6.95 -10.42 -40.03
CA GLY A 330 -8.17 -9.68 -40.38
C GLY A 330 -9.40 -9.82 -39.48
N CYS A 331 -9.26 -9.61 -38.21
CA CYS A 331 -10.32 -9.59 -37.19
C CYS A 331 -11.29 -8.37 -37.38
N ARG A 332 -11.43 -7.91 -38.61
CA ARG A 332 -12.37 -6.85 -39.02
C ARG A 332 -13.79 -7.35 -39.30
N THR A 333 -14.10 -8.60 -39.07
CA THR A 333 -15.41 -9.16 -39.41
C THR A 333 -16.02 -10.00 -38.34
N LEU A 334 -16.11 -9.55 -37.10
CA LEU A 334 -17.03 -10.14 -36.13
C LEU A 334 -17.49 -9.12 -35.08
N TYR A 335 -18.04 -8.00 -35.56
CA TYR A 335 -19.01 -7.23 -34.74
C TYR A 335 -19.88 -6.38 -35.67
#